data_af13a15abc427141b3f00fdc325ba018
#
_entry.id   af13a15abc427141b3f00fdc325ba018
#
_cell.length_a   1.000
_cell.length_b   1.000
_cell.length_c   1.000
_cell.angle_alpha   90.00
_cell.angle_beta   90.00
_cell.angle_gamma   90.00
#
_symmetry.space_group_name_H-M   'P 1'
#
loop_
_entity.id
_entity.type
_entity.pdbx_description
1 polymer ?
#
loop_
_entity_poly.entity_id
_entity_poly.type
_entity_poly.pdbx_seq_one_letter_code
_entity_poly.pdbx_strand_id
1 'polypeptide(L)' 'MKLYIKNMVCNRCEMAVQLELEKMQIPILSMQLGEVEIAINLKESEKQALAENLKVLGFELLDDKI' A
#
# COMPACT_ATOMS: atom_id res chain seq x y z
N MET A 1 0.47 8.12 -7.84
CA MET A 1 0.30 6.70 -8.14
C MET A 1 -0.72 6.10 -7.20
N LYS A 2 -1.59 5.29 -7.73
CA LYS A 2 -2.66 4.69 -6.95
C LYS A 2 -2.36 3.20 -6.73
N LEU A 3 -2.48 2.76 -5.49
CA LEU A 3 -2.24 1.36 -5.13
C LEU A 3 -3.55 0.73 -4.66
N TYR A 4 -3.81 -0.48 -5.09
CA TYR A 4 -4.98 -1.23 -4.65
C TYR A 4 -4.50 -2.36 -3.74
N ILE A 5 -5.15 -2.50 -2.60
CA ILE A 5 -4.72 -3.45 -1.58
C ILE A 5 -5.91 -4.34 -1.22
N LYS A 6 -5.73 -5.63 -1.41
CA LYS A 6 -6.73 -6.62 -1.06
C LYS A 6 -6.69 -6.89 0.43
N ASN A 7 -7.84 -7.16 1.01
CA ASN A 7 -8.01 -7.50 2.44
C ASN A 7 -7.88 -6.30 3.37
N MET A 8 -7.82 -5.09 2.85
CA MET A 8 -7.84 -3.89 3.67
C MET A 8 -9.31 -3.50 3.90
N VAL A 9 -9.90 -4.04 4.97
CA VAL A 9 -11.35 -3.95 5.16
C VAL A 9 -11.77 -3.19 6.42
N CYS A 10 -10.83 -2.66 7.19
CA CYS A 10 -11.17 -1.94 8.41
C CYS A 10 -10.12 -0.87 8.71
N ASN A 11 -10.45 0.00 9.70
CA ASN A 11 -9.55 1.10 10.05
C ASN A 11 -8.19 0.61 10.54
N ARG A 12 -8.15 -0.50 11.25
CA ARG A 12 -6.88 -1.07 11.69
C ARG A 12 -6.02 -1.45 10.50
N CYS A 13 -6.64 -1.96 9.46
CA CYS A 13 -5.92 -2.31 8.24
C CYS A 13 -5.34 -1.06 7.59
N GLU A 14 -6.10 0.02 7.57
CA GLU A 14 -5.60 1.29 7.04
C GLU A 14 -4.37 1.74 7.82
N MET A 15 -4.42 1.67 9.14
CA MET A 15 -3.30 2.09 9.97
C MET A 15 -2.07 1.22 9.74
N ALA A 16 -2.25 -0.08 9.61
CA ALA A 16 -1.14 -0.98 9.35
C ALA A 16 -0.48 -0.69 8.01
N VAL A 17 -1.27 -0.45 6.98
CA VAL A 17 -0.76 -0.11 5.66
C VAL A 17 -0.05 1.25 5.71
N GLN A 18 -0.65 2.21 6.39
CA GLN A 18 -0.05 3.53 6.52
C GLN A 18 1.31 3.45 7.18
N LEU A 19 1.43 2.67 8.25
CA LEU A 19 2.72 2.51 8.93
C LEU A 19 3.77 1.89 8.01
N GLU A 20 3.39 0.90 7.22
CA GLU A 20 4.33 0.30 6.30
C GLU A 20 4.81 1.29 5.24
N LEU A 21 3.90 2.10 4.72
CA LEU A 21 4.27 3.11 3.75
C LEU A 21 5.19 4.17 4.38
N GLU A 22 4.90 4.56 5.62
CA GLU A 22 5.74 5.53 6.32
C GLU A 22 7.14 4.98 6.58
N LYS A 23 7.24 3.71 6.92
CA LYS A 23 8.54 3.07 7.12
C LYS A 23 9.39 3.10 5.86
N MET A 24 8.75 3.01 4.71
CA MET A 24 9.43 3.05 3.43
C MET A 24 9.60 4.49 2.92
N GLN A 25 9.17 5.47 3.72
CA GLN A 25 9.26 6.90 3.37
C GLN A 25 8.49 7.22 2.10
N ILE A 26 7.33 6.61 1.95
CA ILE A 26 6.46 6.84 0.82
C ILE A 26 5.41 7.87 1.22
N PRO A 27 5.37 9.04 0.58
CA PRO A 27 4.36 10.05 0.92
C PRO A 27 2.98 9.61 0.46
N ILE A 28 2.00 9.75 1.35
CA ILE A 28 0.63 9.35 1.10
C ILE A 28 -0.21 10.59 0.83
N LEU A 29 -0.88 10.62 -0.30
CA LEU A 29 -1.81 11.70 -0.64
C LEU A 29 -3.22 11.42 -0.11
N SER A 30 -3.63 10.17 -0.19
CA SER A 30 -4.99 9.80 0.19
C SER A 30 -5.01 8.33 0.55
N MET A 31 -5.85 7.98 1.51
CA MET A 31 -5.99 6.57 1.91
C MET A 31 -7.46 6.25 2.13
N GLN A 32 -7.90 5.17 1.51
CA GLN A 32 -9.24 4.63 1.66
C GLN A 32 -9.14 3.13 1.83
N LEU A 33 -10.24 2.51 2.23
CA LEU A 33 -10.25 1.06 2.35
C LEU A 33 -10.01 0.42 0.99
N GLY A 34 -8.93 -0.34 0.90
CA GLY A 34 -8.56 -1.03 -0.32
C GLY A 34 -7.83 -0.19 -1.35
N GLU A 35 -7.61 1.10 -1.08
CA GLU A 35 -7.02 2.00 -2.07
C GLU A 35 -6.17 3.05 -1.39
N VAL A 36 -4.97 3.24 -1.90
CA VAL A 36 -4.04 4.24 -1.37
C VAL A 36 -3.45 5.02 -2.53
N GLU A 37 -3.50 6.34 -2.43
CA GLU A 37 -2.85 7.20 -3.42
C GLU A 37 -1.59 7.79 -2.82
N ILE A 38 -0.48 7.64 -3.54
CA ILE A 38 0.82 8.13 -3.09
C ILE A 38 1.34 9.19 -4.06
N ALA A 39 2.24 10.05 -3.56
CA ALA A 39 2.71 11.19 -4.32
C ALA A 39 3.80 10.86 -5.31
N ILE A 40 4.38 9.67 -5.24
CA ILE A 40 5.49 9.27 -6.09
C ILE A 40 5.13 7.99 -6.84
N ASN A 41 5.94 7.70 -7.87
CA ASN A 41 5.83 6.43 -8.59
C ASN A 41 6.87 5.47 -8.03
N LEU A 42 6.43 4.30 -7.63
CA LEU A 42 7.33 3.29 -7.08
C LEU A 42 8.04 2.56 -8.21
N LYS A 43 9.32 2.30 -8.00
CA LYS A 43 10.06 1.41 -8.88
C LYS A 43 9.63 -0.02 -8.64
N GLU A 44 9.97 -0.91 -9.57
CA GLU A 44 9.60 -2.30 -9.48
C GLU A 44 10.11 -2.93 -8.17
N SER A 45 11.37 -2.65 -7.82
CA SER A 45 11.94 -3.18 -6.59
C SER A 45 11.22 -2.66 -5.36
N GLU A 46 10.83 -1.40 -5.38
CA GLU A 46 10.09 -0.81 -4.26
C GLU A 46 8.70 -1.42 -4.15
N LYS A 47 8.04 -1.63 -5.27
CA LYS A 47 6.73 -2.28 -5.28
C LYS A 47 6.81 -3.70 -4.72
N GLN A 48 7.84 -4.44 -5.10
CA GLN A 48 8.01 -5.79 -4.61
C GLN A 48 8.25 -5.81 -3.10
N ALA A 49 9.10 -4.91 -2.61
CA ALA A 49 9.36 -4.81 -1.19
C ALA A 49 8.09 -4.48 -0.43
N LEU A 50 7.31 -3.54 -0.92
CA LEU A 50 6.04 -3.18 -0.30
C LEU A 50 5.07 -4.35 -0.33
N ALA A 51 4.99 -5.05 -1.47
CA ALA A 51 4.10 -6.20 -1.60
C ALA A 51 4.45 -7.29 -0.59
N GLU A 52 5.73 -7.55 -0.40
CA GLU A 52 6.17 -8.54 0.56
C GLU A 52 5.84 -8.13 1.99
N ASN A 53 6.07 -6.86 2.32
CA ASN A 53 5.74 -6.35 3.65
C ASN A 53 4.24 -6.44 3.93
N LEU A 54 3.43 -6.10 2.95
CA LEU A 54 1.98 -6.19 3.10
C LEU A 54 1.53 -7.64 3.22
N LYS A 55 2.19 -8.54 2.50
CA LYS A 55 1.83 -9.95 2.56
C LYS A 55 2.05 -10.52 3.96
N VAL A 56 3.12 -10.10 4.63
CA VAL A 56 3.39 -10.51 6.00
C VAL A 56 2.23 -10.10 6.93
N LEU A 57 1.62 -8.96 6.64
CA LEU A 57 0.49 -8.46 7.43
C LEU A 57 -0.85 -9.05 7.02
N GLY A 58 -0.88 -9.87 5.97
CA GLY A 58 -2.11 -10.48 5.50
C GLY A 58 -2.78 -9.71 4.38
N PHE A 59 -2.11 -8.73 3.81
CA PHE A 59 -2.64 -7.96 2.68
C PHE A 59 -2.01 -8.40 1.38
N GLU A 60 -2.65 -8.03 0.28
CA GLU A 60 -2.12 -8.31 -1.04
C GLU A 60 -2.11 -7.02 -1.85
N LEU A 61 -0.95 -6.67 -2.39
CA LEU A 61 -0.83 -5.50 -3.22
C LEU A 61 -1.24 -5.84 -4.64
N LEU A 62 -2.22 -5.10 -5.15
CA LEU A 62 -2.71 -5.27 -6.50
C LEU A 62 -2.20 -4.13 -7.37
N ASP A 63 -1.87 -4.44 -8.62
CA ASP A 63 -1.44 -3.41 -9.55
C ASP A 63 -2.61 -2.55 -9.99
N ASP A 64 -2.32 -1.28 -10.25
CA ASP A 64 -3.28 -0.36 -10.84
C ASP A 64 -3.36 -0.65 -12.33
N LYS A 65 -3.85 -1.81 -12.65
CA LYS A 65 -3.90 -2.26 -14.01
C LYS A 65 -5.31 -2.54 -14.42
N ILE A 66 -5.71 -1.97 -15.45
CA ILE A 66 -7.05 -2.17 -15.99
C ILE A 66 -6.98 -2.92 -17.27
#